data_5ea6d3e5e8ec46952b276d503cd61c24
#
_entry.id   5ea6d3e5e8ec46952b276d503cd61c24
#
_cell.length_a   1.000
_cell.length_b   1.000
_cell.length_c   1.000
_cell.angle_alpha   90.00
_cell.angle_beta   90.00
_cell.angle_gamma   90.00
#
_symmetry.space_group_name_H-M   'P 1'
#
loop_
_entity.id
_entity.type
_entity.pdbx_description
1 polymer ?
#
loop_
_entity_poly.entity_id
_entity_poly.type
_entity_poly.pdbx_seq_one_letter_code
_entity_poly.pdbx_strand_id
1 'polypeptide(L)'
;VDVTFIAAPCCDETGNLNGVSGPSACGSLGYAYTDARYAKKVVAVTDNLVPYPASPVSISQSDVDWVVKIDSLGDPKKIVSTTTRVTRDPAGLLIAHYAAEVIEASGLLKDGFSFQTGAGGTSLAVAEDIRRRMLQQKIKGSFGSGGITGYFVDMLEEGYFRTLFDVQCFDLRAVESIGRNLQHREISADLYANPFNRGCVVNMLDCVILGATEVDVHFNVNVNTESTGYLLHNTGGHSDTAAGAKLAIVVAPSIRGRLPIIRDEVTTITTPGETVDVVVTDRGIAVADRHVELKQALARRKLPVKDIRQLHREICSLTGVPRPVAFTDDIVALIEYRDGSIIDVVRRVKE
;
A
#
# COMPACT_ATOMS: atom_id res chain seq x y z
N VAL A 1 18.64 1.80 14.55
CA VAL A 1 19.13 3.03 13.90
C VAL A 1 19.84 3.89 14.92
N ASP A 2 21.08 4.33 14.63
CA ASP A 2 21.86 5.15 15.57
C ASP A 2 21.49 6.62 15.45
N VAL A 3 21.34 7.12 14.23
CA VAL A 3 20.95 8.51 13.95
C VAL A 3 19.91 8.51 12.83
N THR A 4 18.81 9.24 13.01
CA THR A 4 17.87 9.56 11.94
C THR A 4 17.86 11.06 11.65
N PHE A 5 17.75 11.41 10.37
CA PHE A 5 17.53 12.78 9.89
C PHE A 5 16.11 12.86 9.35
N ILE A 6 15.28 13.70 9.96
CA ILE A 6 13.90 13.88 9.57
C ILE A 6 13.73 15.26 8.93
N ALA A 7 13.47 15.26 7.62
CA ALA A 7 13.10 16.45 6.90
C ALA A 7 11.63 16.78 7.17
N ALA A 8 11.35 17.90 7.82
CA ALA A 8 10.00 18.34 8.13
C ALA A 8 9.79 19.79 7.69
N PRO A 9 8.74 20.09 6.91
CA PRO A 9 8.47 21.42 6.36
C PRO A 9 8.07 22.46 7.43
N CYS A 10 7.91 22.07 8.67
CA CYS A 10 7.68 22.93 9.80
C CYS A 10 8.27 22.34 11.07
N CYS A 11 9.03 23.16 11.78
CA CYS A 11 9.60 22.82 13.09
C CYS A 11 9.65 24.07 13.97
N ASP A 12 9.41 23.94 15.29
CA ASP A 12 9.75 24.99 16.24
C ASP A 12 11.17 24.80 16.81
N GLU A 13 11.67 25.76 17.54
CA GLU A 13 13.00 25.76 18.13
C GLU A 13 13.24 24.67 19.17
N THR A 14 12.19 24.02 19.66
CA THR A 14 12.27 22.91 20.63
C THR A 14 12.17 21.55 19.98
N GLY A 15 11.76 21.47 18.69
CA GLY A 15 11.71 20.22 17.93
C GLY A 15 10.32 19.64 17.72
N ASN A 16 9.22 20.40 17.92
CA ASN A 16 7.90 19.94 17.47
C ASN A 16 7.82 20.05 15.95
N LEU A 17 7.51 18.95 15.28
CA LEU A 17 7.50 18.84 13.82
C LEU A 17 6.08 18.62 13.29
N ASN A 18 5.80 19.16 12.09
CA ASN A 18 4.67 18.72 11.27
C ASN A 18 4.99 18.77 9.77
N GLY A 19 4.26 17.99 9.00
CA GLY A 19 4.40 17.88 7.56
C GLY A 19 3.45 18.79 6.77
N VAL A 20 2.56 19.52 7.42
CA VAL A 20 1.42 20.21 6.76
C VAL A 20 1.61 21.71 6.60
N SER A 21 2.59 22.30 7.29
CA SER A 21 2.84 23.74 7.29
C SER A 21 4.17 24.08 6.61
N GLY A 22 4.25 25.26 5.97
CA GLY A 22 5.48 25.75 5.35
C GLY A 22 5.58 25.51 3.85
N PRO A 23 6.64 26.07 3.21
CA PRO A 23 6.78 26.06 1.76
C PRO A 23 7.01 24.67 1.17
N SER A 24 7.59 23.76 1.94
CA SER A 24 7.91 22.39 1.54
C SER A 24 6.91 21.36 2.07
N ALA A 25 5.66 21.77 2.38
CA ALA A 25 4.64 20.88 2.93
C ALA A 25 4.55 19.55 2.15
N CYS A 26 4.63 18.43 2.90
CA CYS A 26 4.68 17.08 2.36
C CYS A 26 3.53 16.18 2.85
N GLY A 27 2.73 16.66 3.79
CA GLY A 27 1.61 15.94 4.37
C GLY A 27 2.01 15.10 5.58
N SER A 28 1.54 13.86 5.65
CA SER A 28 1.76 12.98 6.79
C SER A 28 3.25 12.63 6.99
N LEU A 29 3.71 12.69 8.23
CA LEU A 29 5.01 12.19 8.70
C LEU A 29 4.91 10.80 9.36
N GLY A 30 3.88 10.03 9.05
CA GLY A 30 3.53 8.80 9.75
C GLY A 30 4.64 7.75 9.80
N TYR A 31 5.43 7.57 8.74
CA TYR A 31 6.60 6.68 8.75
C TYR A 31 7.76 7.31 9.53
N ALA A 32 8.04 8.60 9.33
CA ALA A 32 9.10 9.31 10.04
C ALA A 32 8.90 9.35 11.56
N TYR A 33 7.65 9.28 12.02
CA TYR A 33 7.32 9.12 13.44
C TYR A 33 7.99 7.90 14.05
N THR A 34 7.97 6.76 13.35
CA THR A 34 8.59 5.53 13.84
C THR A 34 10.11 5.67 13.90
N ASP A 35 10.73 6.31 12.91
CA ASP A 35 12.16 6.59 12.91
C ASP A 35 12.55 7.50 14.08
N ALA A 36 11.76 8.54 14.35
CA ALA A 36 11.98 9.43 15.52
C ALA A 36 11.89 8.67 16.83
N ARG A 37 10.92 7.75 16.95
CA ARG A 37 10.65 7.05 18.19
C ARG A 37 11.70 5.99 18.57
N TYR A 38 12.34 5.37 17.57
CA TYR A 38 13.21 4.21 17.78
C TYR A 38 14.68 4.47 17.45
N ALA A 39 15.05 5.58 16.83
CA ALA A 39 16.44 5.98 16.67
C ALA A 39 17.06 6.42 18.00
N LYS A 40 18.37 6.18 18.18
CA LYS A 40 19.09 6.64 19.37
C LYS A 40 19.25 8.16 19.41
N LYS A 41 19.32 8.78 18.20
CA LYS A 41 19.47 10.21 18.00
C LYS A 41 18.63 10.68 16.82
N VAL A 42 17.97 11.82 17.02
CA VAL A 42 17.05 12.41 16.05
C VAL A 42 17.44 13.84 15.71
N VAL A 43 17.69 14.08 14.43
CA VAL A 43 18.00 15.40 13.90
C VAL A 43 16.82 15.86 13.02
N ALA A 44 16.10 16.86 13.48
CA ALA A 44 15.09 17.55 12.69
C ALA A 44 15.75 18.53 11.72
N VAL A 45 15.43 18.43 10.43
CA VAL A 45 15.91 19.37 9.40
C VAL A 45 14.69 20.09 8.83
N THR A 46 14.70 21.44 8.87
CA THR A 46 13.56 22.25 8.41
C THR A 46 14.00 23.46 7.61
N ASP A 47 13.17 23.87 6.67
CA ASP A 47 13.30 25.17 5.97
C ASP A 47 12.33 26.24 6.51
N ASN A 48 11.48 25.86 7.48
CA ASN A 48 10.51 26.75 8.10
C ASN A 48 10.51 26.58 9.64
N LEU A 49 11.44 27.30 10.28
CA LEU A 49 11.52 27.38 11.73
C LEU A 49 10.49 28.41 12.24
N VAL A 50 9.58 27.96 13.07
CA VAL A 50 8.48 28.79 13.62
C VAL A 50 8.65 29.01 15.11
N PRO A 51 8.01 30.07 15.69
CA PRO A 51 7.96 30.24 17.15
C PRO A 51 7.26 29.07 17.84
N TYR A 52 7.72 28.73 19.05
CA TYR A 52 7.12 27.73 19.92
C TYR A 52 5.70 28.17 20.39
N PRO A 53 4.72 27.26 20.45
CA PRO A 53 4.73 25.87 19.95
C PRO A 53 4.25 25.78 18.50
N ALA A 54 4.89 24.92 17.70
CA ALA A 54 4.34 24.54 16.39
C ALA A 54 3.01 23.81 16.56
N SER A 55 2.07 24.02 15.63
CA SER A 55 0.77 23.33 15.62
C SER A 55 0.28 23.13 14.18
N PRO A 56 -0.24 21.94 13.84
CA PRO A 56 -0.30 20.72 14.67
C PRO A 56 1.08 20.13 14.94
N VAL A 57 1.16 19.11 15.79
CA VAL A 57 2.40 18.35 16.07
C VAL A 57 2.23 16.92 15.57
N SER A 58 3.06 16.50 14.63
CA SER A 58 3.17 15.13 14.16
C SER A 58 4.20 14.34 14.96
N ILE A 59 5.37 14.95 15.20
CA ILE A 59 6.47 14.38 16.00
C ILE A 59 6.77 15.38 17.12
N SER A 60 6.77 14.88 18.36
CA SER A 60 6.96 15.71 19.56
C SER A 60 8.43 16.08 19.77
N GLN A 61 8.65 17.26 20.33
CA GLN A 61 9.95 17.70 20.83
C GLN A 61 10.63 16.68 21.76
N SER A 62 9.84 15.81 22.40
CA SER A 62 10.39 14.75 23.29
C SER A 62 11.18 13.68 22.53
N ASP A 63 10.99 13.55 21.24
CA ASP A 63 11.62 12.57 20.39
C ASP A 63 12.69 13.20 19.47
N VAL A 64 13.06 14.48 19.66
CA VAL A 64 14.02 15.23 18.85
C VAL A 64 15.20 15.72 19.69
N ASP A 65 16.43 15.39 19.27
CA ASP A 65 17.65 15.83 19.95
C ASP A 65 18.19 17.17 19.41
N TRP A 66 18.06 17.41 18.11
CA TRP A 66 18.60 18.62 17.47
C TRP A 66 17.67 19.14 16.38
N VAL A 67 17.66 20.46 16.23
CA VAL A 67 16.96 21.17 15.16
C VAL A 67 18.00 21.88 14.27
N VAL A 68 17.92 21.62 12.97
CA VAL A 68 18.79 22.24 11.97
C VAL A 68 17.91 22.98 10.96
N LYS A 69 18.10 24.30 10.86
CA LYS A 69 17.47 25.13 9.83
C LYS A 69 18.34 25.15 8.59
N ILE A 70 17.74 24.94 7.43
CA ILE A 70 18.36 25.07 6.11
C ILE A 70 17.53 26.02 5.22
N ASP A 71 18.05 26.38 4.06
CA ASP A 71 17.35 27.33 3.17
C ASP A 71 16.17 26.69 2.43
N SER A 72 16.26 25.41 2.08
CA SER A 72 15.20 24.69 1.37
C SER A 72 15.33 23.19 1.56
N LEU A 73 14.23 22.50 1.90
CA LEU A 73 14.13 21.04 1.92
C LEU A 73 13.94 20.45 0.53
N GLY A 74 13.35 21.21 -0.38
CA GLY A 74 13.08 20.77 -1.74
C GLY A 74 11.80 21.36 -2.33
N ASP A 75 11.41 20.86 -3.50
CA ASP A 75 10.23 21.32 -4.21
C ASP A 75 9.05 20.36 -3.96
N PRO A 76 8.00 20.76 -3.21
CA PRO A 76 6.84 19.90 -2.94
C PRO A 76 6.07 19.49 -4.21
N LYS A 77 6.20 20.26 -5.32
CA LYS A 77 5.59 19.89 -6.61
C LYS A 77 6.13 18.58 -7.16
N LYS A 78 7.28 18.10 -6.65
CA LYS A 78 7.83 16.78 -6.98
C LYS A 78 7.16 15.63 -6.22
N ILE A 79 6.29 15.92 -5.23
CA ILE A 79 5.37 14.95 -4.64
C ILE A 79 4.25 14.70 -5.65
N VAL A 80 4.61 14.20 -6.82
CA VAL A 80 3.67 13.82 -7.86
C VAL A 80 4.03 12.41 -8.26
N SER A 81 3.24 11.45 -7.80
CA SER A 81 3.31 10.13 -8.37
C SER A 81 2.68 10.17 -9.77
N THR A 82 3.48 9.89 -10.78
CA THR A 82 2.96 9.66 -12.14
C THR A 82 2.01 8.46 -12.18
N THR A 83 2.01 7.64 -11.14
CA THR A 83 1.20 6.44 -10.97
C THR A 83 -0.18 6.71 -10.35
N THR A 84 -0.44 7.89 -9.79
CA THR A 84 -1.72 8.26 -9.15
C THR A 84 -2.83 8.62 -10.15
N ARG A 85 -2.87 7.96 -11.30
CA ARG A 85 -3.93 8.13 -12.29
C ARG A 85 -4.62 6.79 -12.53
N VAL A 86 -5.94 6.83 -12.58
CA VAL A 86 -6.76 5.68 -12.99
C VAL A 86 -6.27 5.18 -14.35
N THR A 87 -6.06 3.87 -14.46
CA THR A 87 -5.62 3.26 -15.71
C THR A 87 -6.65 3.43 -16.81
N ARG A 88 -6.19 3.56 -18.06
CA ARG A 88 -7.02 3.49 -19.26
C ARG A 88 -6.77 2.22 -20.07
N ASP A 89 -5.85 1.38 -19.59
CA ASP A 89 -5.58 0.09 -20.23
C ASP A 89 -6.78 -0.84 -20.05
N PRO A 90 -7.31 -1.44 -21.14
CA PRO A 90 -8.47 -2.32 -21.06
C PRO A 90 -8.28 -3.52 -20.14
N ALA A 91 -7.06 -4.10 -20.08
CA ALA A 91 -6.77 -5.19 -19.17
C ALA A 91 -6.83 -4.72 -17.70
N GLY A 92 -6.25 -3.56 -17.40
CA GLY A 92 -6.33 -2.94 -16.06
C GLY A 92 -7.76 -2.63 -15.64
N LEU A 93 -8.61 -2.14 -16.55
CA LEU A 93 -10.03 -1.89 -16.28
C LEU A 93 -10.81 -3.19 -16.03
N LEU A 94 -10.50 -4.26 -16.78
CA LEU A 94 -11.12 -5.58 -16.59
C LEU A 94 -10.74 -6.17 -15.22
N ILE A 95 -9.47 -6.07 -14.84
CA ILE A 95 -8.98 -6.48 -13.52
C ILE A 95 -9.72 -5.72 -12.43
N ALA A 96 -9.85 -4.39 -12.57
CA ALA A 96 -10.56 -3.56 -11.63
C ALA A 96 -12.02 -3.96 -11.47
N HIS A 97 -12.71 -4.22 -12.59
CA HIS A 97 -14.08 -4.72 -12.58
C HIS A 97 -14.18 -6.06 -11.82
N TYR A 98 -13.30 -7.02 -12.11
CA TYR A 98 -13.30 -8.32 -11.42
C TYR A 98 -13.02 -8.17 -9.91
N ALA A 99 -12.09 -7.32 -9.52
CA ALA A 99 -11.79 -7.06 -8.11
C ALA A 99 -12.99 -6.44 -7.38
N ALA A 100 -13.70 -5.50 -8.00
CA ALA A 100 -14.91 -4.91 -7.45
C ALA A 100 -16.05 -5.94 -7.32
N GLU A 101 -16.20 -6.86 -8.29
CA GLU A 101 -17.13 -7.99 -8.19
C GLU A 101 -16.78 -8.93 -7.02
N VAL A 102 -15.48 -9.18 -6.77
CA VAL A 102 -15.02 -9.96 -5.62
C VAL A 102 -15.42 -9.29 -4.31
N ILE A 103 -15.18 -7.98 -4.18
CA ILE A 103 -15.54 -7.21 -2.97
C ILE A 103 -17.05 -7.26 -2.73
N GLU A 104 -17.85 -7.08 -3.76
CA GLU A 104 -19.30 -7.14 -3.63
C GLU A 104 -19.80 -8.56 -3.31
N ALA A 105 -19.24 -9.58 -3.96
CA ALA A 105 -19.59 -10.97 -3.72
C ALA A 105 -19.21 -11.47 -2.32
N SER A 106 -18.20 -10.86 -1.68
CA SER A 106 -17.80 -11.16 -0.31
C SER A 106 -18.81 -10.70 0.75
N GLY A 107 -19.73 -9.78 0.38
CA GLY A 107 -20.68 -9.18 1.31
C GLY A 107 -20.08 -8.12 2.26
N LEU A 108 -18.82 -7.73 2.05
CA LEU A 108 -18.16 -6.69 2.86
C LEU A 108 -18.56 -5.27 2.44
N LEU A 109 -19.01 -5.08 1.19
CA LEU A 109 -19.44 -3.79 0.68
C LEU A 109 -20.82 -3.43 1.24
N LYS A 110 -20.84 -2.82 2.42
CA LYS A 110 -22.03 -2.39 3.15
C LYS A 110 -21.74 -1.17 4.00
N ASP A 111 -22.75 -0.57 4.64
CA ASP A 111 -22.53 0.58 5.54
C ASP A 111 -21.47 0.26 6.59
N GLY A 112 -20.54 1.19 6.76
CA GLY A 112 -19.37 1.04 7.62
C GLY A 112 -18.15 0.39 6.95
N PHE A 113 -18.21 0.05 5.65
CA PHE A 113 -17.09 -0.51 4.87
C PHE A 113 -15.81 0.30 5.04
N SER A 114 -14.69 -0.39 5.25
CA SER A 114 -13.35 0.20 5.29
C SER A 114 -12.47 -0.34 4.17
N PHE A 115 -11.67 0.54 3.58
CA PHE A 115 -11.03 0.23 2.32
C PHE A 115 -9.64 0.86 2.19
N GLN A 116 -8.73 0.09 1.58
CA GLN A 116 -7.41 0.58 1.21
C GLN A 116 -7.03 0.11 -0.19
N THR A 117 -6.38 0.99 -0.95
CA THR A 117 -5.75 0.63 -2.23
C THR A 117 -4.33 1.16 -2.30
N GLY A 118 -3.50 0.51 -3.15
CA GLY A 118 -2.26 1.10 -3.61
C GLY A 118 -2.49 2.28 -4.56
N ALA A 119 -1.45 3.06 -4.83
CA ALA A 119 -1.48 4.22 -5.73
C ALA A 119 -1.46 3.85 -7.22
N GLY A 120 -1.29 2.58 -7.58
CA GLY A 120 -1.21 2.12 -8.97
C GLY A 120 -2.51 2.31 -9.75
N GLY A 121 -2.41 2.54 -11.05
CA GLY A 121 -3.56 2.87 -11.90
C GLY A 121 -4.69 1.83 -11.88
N THR A 122 -4.37 0.54 -11.82
CA THR A 122 -5.38 -0.54 -11.69
C THR A 122 -6.04 -0.50 -10.32
N SER A 123 -5.28 -0.29 -9.24
CA SER A 123 -5.82 -0.17 -7.88
C SER A 123 -6.75 1.02 -7.75
N LEU A 124 -6.43 2.16 -8.37
CA LEU A 124 -7.30 3.33 -8.41
C LEU A 124 -8.57 3.10 -9.26
N ALA A 125 -8.48 2.28 -10.32
CA ALA A 125 -9.66 1.88 -11.08
C ALA A 125 -10.61 0.99 -10.25
N VAL A 126 -10.06 0.15 -9.36
CA VAL A 126 -10.89 -0.58 -8.37
C VAL A 126 -11.61 0.41 -7.45
N ALA A 127 -10.89 1.42 -6.92
CA ALA A 127 -11.49 2.43 -6.05
C ALA A 127 -12.62 3.20 -6.76
N GLU A 128 -12.45 3.51 -8.06
CA GLU A 128 -13.48 4.15 -8.87
C GLU A 128 -14.73 3.28 -9.04
N ASP A 129 -14.55 1.98 -9.30
CA ASP A 129 -15.68 1.03 -9.41
C ASP A 129 -16.39 0.88 -8.05
N ILE A 130 -15.65 0.79 -6.96
CA ILE A 130 -16.20 0.73 -5.59
C ILE A 130 -16.98 2.01 -5.26
N ARG A 131 -16.42 3.21 -5.55
CA ARG A 131 -17.13 4.49 -5.37
C ARG A 131 -18.47 4.49 -6.12
N ARG A 132 -18.49 4.05 -7.37
CA ARG A 132 -19.71 3.96 -8.18
C ARG A 132 -20.74 3.01 -7.54
N ARG A 133 -20.33 1.85 -7.03
CA ARG A 133 -21.20 0.89 -6.32
C ARG A 133 -21.71 1.46 -5.01
N MET A 134 -20.86 2.12 -4.23
CA MET A 134 -21.26 2.82 -3.00
C MET A 134 -22.34 3.86 -3.29
N LEU A 135 -22.19 4.64 -4.38
CA LEU A 135 -23.22 5.60 -4.82
C LEU A 135 -24.54 4.91 -5.16
N GLN A 136 -24.50 3.87 -6.00
CA GLN A 136 -25.69 3.14 -6.46
C GLN A 136 -26.44 2.48 -5.31
N GLN A 137 -25.73 1.93 -4.33
CA GLN A 137 -26.28 1.21 -3.19
C GLN A 137 -26.48 2.11 -1.96
N LYS A 138 -26.13 3.42 -2.05
CA LYS A 138 -26.18 4.41 -0.96
C LYS A 138 -25.37 4.01 0.27
N ILE A 139 -24.25 3.31 0.07
CA ILE A 139 -23.35 2.85 1.12
C ILE A 139 -22.45 4.00 1.57
N LYS A 140 -22.27 4.14 2.89
CA LYS A 140 -21.27 5.03 3.49
C LYS A 140 -20.23 4.23 4.24
N GLY A 141 -18.98 4.33 3.82
CA GLY A 141 -17.85 3.69 4.46
C GLY A 141 -17.48 4.35 5.78
N SER A 142 -16.75 3.61 6.61
CA SER A 142 -16.18 4.11 7.86
C SER A 142 -14.91 4.90 7.59
N PHE A 143 -13.90 4.28 6.99
CA PHE A 143 -12.62 4.93 6.70
C PHE A 143 -11.94 4.39 5.45
N GLY A 144 -11.15 5.26 4.80
CA GLY A 144 -10.07 4.90 3.90
C GLY A 144 -8.73 4.95 4.63
N SER A 145 -7.75 4.10 4.28
CA SER A 145 -6.48 4.06 5.00
C SER A 145 -5.28 3.82 4.07
N GLY A 146 -4.08 4.05 4.62
CA GLY A 146 -2.79 3.78 3.99
C GLY A 146 -2.13 5.03 3.45
N GLY A 147 -1.51 4.93 2.28
CA GLY A 147 -1.06 6.09 1.52
C GLY A 147 -2.24 6.72 0.78
N ILE A 148 -2.51 7.97 1.05
CA ILE A 148 -3.69 8.66 0.53
C ILE A 148 -3.39 9.40 -0.76
N THR A 149 -4.29 9.23 -1.73
CA THR A 149 -4.30 9.96 -3.00
C THR A 149 -5.46 10.95 -3.06
N GLY A 150 -5.38 11.92 -3.96
CA GLY A 150 -6.47 12.87 -4.22
C GLY A 150 -7.81 12.20 -4.52
N TYR A 151 -7.78 10.99 -5.08
CA TYR A 151 -8.99 10.21 -5.33
C TYR A 151 -9.74 9.86 -4.03
N PHE A 152 -9.01 9.43 -2.98
CA PHE A 152 -9.60 9.18 -1.66
C PHE A 152 -10.07 10.47 -0.98
N VAL A 153 -9.34 11.58 -1.21
CA VAL A 153 -9.78 12.90 -0.74
C VAL A 153 -11.13 13.28 -1.35
N ASP A 154 -11.31 13.09 -2.65
CA ASP A 154 -12.60 13.35 -3.31
C ASP A 154 -13.70 12.47 -2.72
N MET A 155 -13.43 11.18 -2.46
CA MET A 155 -14.41 10.29 -1.80
C MET A 155 -14.75 10.74 -0.37
N LEU A 156 -13.80 11.31 0.38
CA LEU A 156 -14.06 11.89 1.69
C LEU A 156 -14.96 13.14 1.58
N GLU A 157 -14.62 14.08 0.69
CA GLU A 157 -15.36 15.33 0.50
C GLU A 157 -16.79 15.09 -0.02
N GLU A 158 -16.98 14.04 -0.83
CA GLU A 158 -18.29 13.59 -1.30
C GLU A 158 -19.09 12.78 -0.26
N GLY A 159 -18.47 12.49 0.90
CA GLY A 159 -19.10 11.80 2.02
C GLY A 159 -19.26 10.28 1.84
N TYR A 160 -18.44 9.65 0.98
CA TYR A 160 -18.37 8.19 0.87
C TYR A 160 -17.62 7.55 2.02
N PHE A 161 -16.59 8.21 2.57
CA PHE A 161 -15.94 7.82 3.81
C PHE A 161 -16.13 8.89 4.88
N ARG A 162 -16.18 8.48 6.14
CA ARG A 162 -16.27 9.39 7.29
C ARG A 162 -14.92 9.99 7.64
N THR A 163 -13.84 9.26 7.37
CA THR A 163 -12.48 9.62 7.77
C THR A 163 -11.48 8.99 6.82
N LEU A 164 -10.34 9.65 6.60
CA LEU A 164 -9.14 9.05 6.05
C LEU A 164 -8.08 8.94 7.13
N PHE A 165 -7.39 7.80 7.19
CA PHE A 165 -6.21 7.55 8.01
C PHE A 165 -4.98 7.50 7.11
N ASP A 166 -4.18 8.55 7.15
CA ASP A 166 -3.07 8.80 6.23
C ASP A 166 -1.72 8.59 6.92
N VAL A 167 -0.96 7.59 6.47
CA VAL A 167 0.41 7.35 6.91
C VAL A 167 1.42 8.05 6.00
N GLN A 168 1.03 8.38 4.76
CA GLN A 168 1.84 9.09 3.77
C GLN A 168 0.98 9.67 2.65
N CYS A 169 1.05 10.96 2.41
CA CYS A 169 0.40 11.58 1.25
C CYS A 169 1.12 11.20 -0.06
N PHE A 170 0.37 10.73 -1.06
CA PHE A 170 0.93 10.32 -2.35
C PHE A 170 0.81 11.37 -3.46
N ASP A 171 0.09 12.46 -3.22
CA ASP A 171 -0.01 13.57 -4.14
C ASP A 171 -0.33 14.90 -3.42
N LEU A 172 -0.25 16.01 -4.16
CA LEU A 172 -0.46 17.33 -3.60
C LEU A 172 -1.89 17.57 -3.12
N ARG A 173 -2.88 16.88 -3.69
CA ARG A 173 -4.27 16.97 -3.25
C ARG A 173 -4.44 16.39 -1.84
N ALA A 174 -3.76 15.29 -1.56
CA ALA A 174 -3.73 14.69 -0.22
C ALA A 174 -3.00 15.61 0.77
N VAL A 175 -1.85 16.18 0.39
CA VAL A 175 -1.11 17.15 1.21
C VAL A 175 -1.96 18.37 1.56
N GLU A 176 -2.69 18.92 0.60
CA GLU A 176 -3.59 20.06 0.85
C GLU A 176 -4.74 19.66 1.77
N SER A 177 -5.35 18.52 1.54
CA SER A 177 -6.50 18.04 2.32
C SER A 177 -6.16 17.80 3.80
N ILE A 178 -5.04 17.11 4.08
CA ILE A 178 -4.65 16.79 5.45
C ILE A 178 -4.37 18.03 6.30
N GLY A 179 -3.92 19.11 5.67
CA GLY A 179 -3.70 20.40 6.33
C GLY A 179 -4.99 21.19 6.66
N ARG A 180 -6.14 20.82 6.07
CA ARG A 180 -7.38 21.60 6.16
C ARG A 180 -8.58 20.82 6.66
N ASN A 181 -8.67 19.53 6.37
CA ASN A 181 -9.84 18.70 6.66
C ASN A 181 -9.59 17.85 7.91
N LEU A 182 -10.28 18.13 9.00
CA LEU A 182 -10.16 17.40 10.26
C LEU A 182 -10.54 15.91 10.17
N GLN A 183 -11.25 15.49 9.12
CA GLN A 183 -11.57 14.09 8.87
C GLN A 183 -10.47 13.39 8.07
N HIS A 184 -9.51 14.11 7.52
CA HIS A 184 -8.28 13.57 6.95
C HIS A 184 -7.19 13.61 8.03
N ARG A 185 -6.91 12.46 8.63
CA ARG A 185 -6.10 12.35 9.85
C ARG A 185 -4.77 11.68 9.55
N GLU A 186 -3.71 12.33 9.97
CA GLU A 186 -2.40 11.69 10.06
C GLU A 186 -2.42 10.56 11.08
N ILE A 187 -1.77 9.44 10.75
CA ILE A 187 -1.50 8.33 11.65
C ILE A 187 -0.03 7.90 11.54
N SER A 188 0.54 7.45 12.66
CA SER A 188 1.87 6.85 12.67
C SER A 188 1.87 5.46 12.02
N ALA A 189 3.03 5.00 11.59
CA ALA A 189 3.19 3.62 11.13
C ALA A 189 2.87 2.60 12.24
N ASP A 190 3.08 2.96 13.51
CA ASP A 190 2.68 2.16 14.67
C ASP A 190 1.15 1.98 14.72
N LEU A 191 0.38 3.08 14.64
CA LEU A 191 -1.08 3.00 14.61
C LEU A 191 -1.60 2.37 13.31
N TYR A 192 -0.87 2.55 12.20
CA TYR A 192 -1.24 1.98 10.92
C TYR A 192 -1.23 0.45 10.94
N ALA A 193 -0.08 -0.17 11.32
CA ALA A 193 0.15 -1.56 11.00
C ALA A 193 1.00 -2.35 11.99
N ASN A 194 1.45 -1.77 13.11
CA ASN A 194 2.26 -2.50 14.08
C ASN A 194 1.48 -3.67 14.70
N PRO A 195 1.92 -4.95 14.55
CA PRO A 195 1.21 -6.11 15.07
C PRO A 195 1.13 -6.14 16.61
N PHE A 196 2.03 -5.45 17.30
CA PHE A 196 2.02 -5.32 18.77
C PHE A 196 1.08 -4.21 19.27
N ASN A 197 0.57 -3.37 18.38
CA ASN A 197 -0.44 -2.37 18.69
C ASN A 197 -1.84 -2.96 18.50
N ARG A 198 -2.55 -3.23 19.61
CA ARG A 198 -3.90 -3.83 19.58
C ARG A 198 -4.93 -3.01 18.80
N GLY A 199 -4.71 -1.70 18.69
CA GLY A 199 -5.59 -0.76 17.99
C GLY A 199 -5.16 -0.47 16.57
N CYS A 200 -4.19 -1.16 15.99
CA CYS A 200 -3.70 -0.80 14.66
C CYS A 200 -4.79 -0.91 13.59
N VAL A 201 -4.78 0.07 12.69
CA VAL A 201 -5.86 0.32 11.73
C VAL A 201 -6.08 -0.86 10.77
N VAL A 202 -5.01 -1.53 10.36
CA VAL A 202 -5.11 -2.66 9.41
C VAL A 202 -5.94 -3.82 9.96
N ASN A 203 -6.02 -4.01 11.29
CA ASN A 203 -6.86 -5.04 11.91
C ASN A 203 -8.37 -4.73 11.86
N MET A 204 -8.73 -3.49 11.51
CA MET A 204 -10.12 -3.04 11.32
C MET A 204 -10.50 -2.92 9.84
N LEU A 205 -9.57 -3.23 8.94
CA LEU A 205 -9.74 -3.04 7.50
C LEU A 205 -10.58 -4.19 6.91
N ASP A 206 -11.67 -3.83 6.21
CA ASP A 206 -12.51 -4.83 5.55
C ASP A 206 -11.87 -5.37 4.27
N CYS A 207 -11.28 -4.48 3.47
CA CYS A 207 -10.67 -4.90 2.20
C CYS A 207 -9.44 -4.08 1.85
N VAL A 208 -8.41 -4.76 1.35
CA VAL A 208 -7.22 -4.13 0.76
C VAL A 208 -6.99 -4.62 -0.66
N ILE A 209 -6.61 -3.68 -1.55
CA ILE A 209 -6.14 -3.96 -2.90
C ILE A 209 -4.64 -3.75 -2.95
N LEU A 210 -3.94 -4.79 -3.36
CA LEU A 210 -2.48 -4.85 -3.42
C LEU A 210 -2.01 -5.12 -4.85
N GLY A 211 -0.90 -4.52 -5.22
CA GLY A 211 -0.22 -4.83 -6.48
C GLY A 211 0.77 -5.97 -6.32
N ALA A 212 1.31 -6.49 -7.43
CA ALA A 212 2.38 -7.48 -7.41
C ALA A 212 3.34 -7.31 -8.59
N THR A 213 4.61 -7.64 -8.39
CA THR A 213 5.56 -7.94 -9.47
C THR A 213 5.39 -9.38 -9.93
N GLU A 214 5.22 -10.30 -8.99
CA GLU A 214 4.97 -11.73 -9.23
C GLU A 214 4.03 -12.27 -8.14
N VAL A 215 3.31 -13.33 -8.49
CA VAL A 215 2.53 -14.14 -7.54
C VAL A 215 2.82 -15.61 -7.88
N ASP A 216 3.01 -16.48 -6.88
CA ASP A 216 3.19 -17.91 -7.18
C ASP A 216 1.91 -18.72 -7.00
N VAL A 217 2.02 -20.00 -7.36
CA VAL A 217 0.91 -20.97 -7.25
C VAL A 217 0.51 -21.30 -5.80
N HIS A 218 1.23 -20.77 -4.83
CA HIS A 218 0.94 -20.83 -3.40
C HIS A 218 0.40 -19.50 -2.85
N PHE A 219 0.10 -18.53 -3.74
CA PHE A 219 -0.34 -17.17 -3.41
C PHE A 219 0.73 -16.30 -2.76
N ASN A 220 2.00 -16.75 -2.63
CA ASN A 220 3.05 -15.84 -2.20
C ASN A 220 3.21 -14.70 -3.20
N VAL A 221 3.47 -13.49 -2.68
CA VAL A 221 3.59 -12.29 -3.49
C VAL A 221 4.98 -11.69 -3.38
N ASN A 222 5.53 -11.29 -4.51
CA ASN A 222 6.74 -10.50 -4.62
C ASN A 222 6.40 -9.06 -5.02
N VAL A 223 6.93 -8.10 -4.29
CA VAL A 223 6.97 -6.68 -4.66
C VAL A 223 8.37 -6.08 -4.45
N ASN A 224 9.31 -6.80 -3.84
CA ASN A 224 10.65 -6.29 -3.53
C ASN A 224 11.61 -6.38 -4.70
N THR A 225 11.46 -7.41 -5.54
CA THR A 225 12.38 -7.66 -6.65
C THR A 225 11.64 -7.75 -7.99
N GLU A 226 12.37 -7.44 -9.07
CA GLU A 226 11.95 -7.85 -10.41
C GLU A 226 12.17 -9.35 -10.61
N SER A 227 11.55 -9.89 -11.67
CA SER A 227 11.74 -11.27 -12.12
C SER A 227 13.17 -11.60 -12.57
N THR A 228 14.04 -10.60 -12.63
CA THR A 228 15.48 -10.71 -12.91
C THR A 228 16.34 -10.75 -11.66
N GLY A 229 15.71 -10.62 -10.47
CA GLY A 229 16.39 -10.56 -9.18
C GLY A 229 16.86 -9.15 -8.78
N TYR A 230 16.62 -8.13 -9.63
CA TYR A 230 16.97 -6.75 -9.30
C TYR A 230 16.08 -6.22 -8.16
N LEU A 231 16.69 -5.67 -7.11
CA LEU A 231 15.98 -5.10 -5.97
C LEU A 231 15.32 -3.77 -6.37
N LEU A 232 14.01 -3.67 -6.22
CA LEU A 232 13.20 -2.49 -6.56
C LEU A 232 13.04 -1.54 -5.38
N HIS A 233 12.43 -2.03 -4.31
CA HIS A 233 12.08 -1.26 -3.11
C HIS A 233 11.73 -2.19 -1.94
N ASN A 234 11.45 -1.60 -0.79
CA ASN A 234 10.95 -2.33 0.39
C ASN A 234 9.46 -2.68 0.27
N THR A 235 8.92 -3.40 1.26
CA THR A 235 7.55 -3.89 1.27
C THR A 235 6.50 -2.79 1.51
N GLY A 236 6.89 -1.69 2.17
CA GLY A 236 5.91 -0.77 2.77
C GLY A 236 4.93 -1.53 3.68
N GLY A 237 3.67 -1.18 3.64
CA GLY A 237 2.60 -1.86 4.40
C GLY A 237 1.95 -3.04 3.66
N HIS A 238 2.58 -3.62 2.64
CA HIS A 238 1.97 -4.65 1.80
C HIS A 238 1.62 -5.92 2.58
N SER A 239 2.61 -6.51 3.25
CA SER A 239 2.42 -7.72 4.06
C SER A 239 1.57 -7.47 5.31
N ASP A 240 1.68 -6.28 5.91
CA ASP A 240 0.89 -5.90 7.08
C ASP A 240 -0.60 -5.82 6.77
N THR A 241 -0.95 -5.16 5.66
CA THR A 241 -2.34 -5.00 5.26
C THR A 241 -2.95 -6.29 4.74
N ALA A 242 -2.17 -7.14 4.07
CA ALA A 242 -2.60 -8.48 3.70
C ALA A 242 -2.95 -9.31 4.94
N ALA A 243 -2.10 -9.25 5.99
CA ALA A 243 -2.33 -10.01 7.22
C ALA A 243 -3.48 -9.46 8.09
N GLY A 244 -3.71 -8.14 8.08
CA GLY A 244 -4.69 -7.49 8.95
C GLY A 244 -6.09 -7.38 8.36
N ALA A 245 -6.23 -7.21 7.04
CA ALA A 245 -7.51 -7.02 6.38
C ALA A 245 -8.36 -8.31 6.38
N LYS A 246 -9.69 -8.16 6.40
CA LYS A 246 -10.60 -9.30 6.27
C LYS A 246 -10.60 -9.92 4.88
N LEU A 247 -10.23 -9.15 3.86
CA LEU A 247 -10.13 -9.58 2.48
C LEU A 247 -8.94 -8.90 1.80
N ALA A 248 -7.90 -9.65 1.50
CA ALA A 248 -6.73 -9.21 0.79
C ALA A 248 -6.79 -9.67 -0.68
N ILE A 249 -6.88 -8.70 -1.60
CA ILE A 249 -6.98 -8.93 -3.04
C ILE A 249 -5.73 -8.41 -3.73
N VAL A 250 -5.01 -9.29 -4.39
CA VAL A 250 -3.87 -8.93 -5.24
C VAL A 250 -4.36 -8.75 -6.67
N VAL A 251 -4.04 -7.60 -7.27
CA VAL A 251 -4.38 -7.27 -8.65
C VAL A 251 -3.12 -7.10 -9.49
N ALA A 252 -3.01 -7.82 -10.58
CA ALA A 252 -1.88 -7.73 -11.50
C ALA A 252 -2.30 -8.11 -12.94
N PRO A 253 -1.69 -7.51 -13.98
CA PRO A 253 -1.87 -8.02 -15.33
C PRO A 253 -1.31 -9.44 -15.41
N SER A 254 -1.90 -10.31 -16.21
CA SER A 254 -1.41 -11.68 -16.38
C SER A 254 0.02 -11.75 -16.96
N ILE A 255 0.36 -10.75 -17.78
CA ILE A 255 1.66 -10.65 -18.47
C ILE A 255 2.20 -9.24 -18.31
N ARG A 256 3.48 -9.12 -17.96
CA ARG A 256 4.20 -7.84 -17.93
C ARG A 256 5.53 -7.97 -18.67
N GLY A 257 5.77 -7.12 -19.66
CA GLY A 257 7.02 -7.15 -20.41
C GLY A 257 7.39 -8.52 -21.00
N ARG A 258 6.43 -9.30 -21.48
CA ARG A 258 6.52 -10.68 -21.99
C ARG A 258 6.75 -11.76 -20.93
N LEU A 259 6.73 -11.41 -19.64
CA LEU A 259 6.88 -12.38 -18.55
C LEU A 259 5.51 -12.67 -17.93
N PRO A 260 5.23 -13.93 -17.54
CA PRO A 260 4.06 -14.27 -16.77
C PRO A 260 4.18 -13.68 -15.38
N ILE A 261 3.10 -13.14 -14.84
CA ILE A 261 3.07 -12.66 -13.47
C ILE A 261 2.82 -13.80 -12.49
N ILE A 262 2.02 -14.81 -12.89
CA ILE A 262 1.84 -16.02 -12.07
C ILE A 262 2.98 -17.01 -12.38
N ARG A 263 3.71 -17.40 -11.33
CA ARG A 263 4.91 -18.23 -11.37
C ARG A 263 4.69 -19.53 -10.63
N ASP A 264 5.58 -20.52 -10.81
CA ASP A 264 5.65 -21.67 -9.90
C ASP A 264 6.11 -21.22 -8.50
N GLU A 265 7.18 -20.41 -8.45
CA GLU A 265 7.72 -19.78 -7.25
C GLU A 265 8.08 -18.33 -7.57
N VAL A 266 7.81 -17.42 -6.64
CA VAL A 266 8.24 -16.02 -6.75
C VAL A 266 9.74 -15.89 -6.53
N THR A 267 10.34 -14.86 -7.13
CA THR A 267 11.78 -14.56 -6.96
C THR A 267 12.12 -14.23 -5.51
N THR A 268 11.20 -13.58 -4.81
CA THR A 268 11.35 -13.19 -3.39
C THR A 268 9.97 -13.16 -2.74
N ILE A 269 9.81 -13.78 -1.59
CA ILE A 269 8.55 -13.72 -0.84
C ILE A 269 8.52 -12.43 -0.02
N THR A 270 7.66 -11.49 -0.45
CA THR A 270 7.36 -10.27 0.30
C THR A 270 6.18 -10.48 1.24
N THR A 271 5.13 -11.12 0.74
CA THR A 271 3.87 -11.36 1.47
C THR A 271 3.54 -12.84 1.38
N PRO A 272 3.42 -13.52 2.53
CA PRO A 272 3.08 -14.94 2.58
C PRO A 272 1.70 -15.22 2.00
N GLY A 273 1.58 -16.27 1.20
CA GLY A 273 0.35 -16.63 0.51
C GLY A 273 -0.82 -16.99 1.43
N GLU A 274 -0.54 -17.39 2.66
CA GLU A 274 -1.58 -17.63 3.67
C GLU A 274 -2.37 -16.36 4.05
N THR A 275 -1.81 -15.16 3.79
CA THR A 275 -2.48 -13.86 4.04
C THR A 275 -3.14 -13.28 2.80
N VAL A 276 -3.03 -13.93 1.64
CA VAL A 276 -3.64 -13.49 0.38
C VAL A 276 -4.89 -14.32 0.10
N ASP A 277 -6.03 -13.66 -0.09
CA ASP A 277 -7.31 -14.34 -0.28
C ASP A 277 -7.67 -14.55 -1.75
N VAL A 278 -7.37 -13.54 -2.58
CA VAL A 278 -7.75 -13.54 -4.00
C VAL A 278 -6.64 -12.92 -4.84
N VAL A 279 -6.38 -13.55 -5.98
CA VAL A 279 -5.53 -12.99 -7.06
C VAL A 279 -6.39 -12.74 -8.28
N VAL A 280 -6.40 -11.50 -8.76
CA VAL A 280 -7.20 -11.07 -9.91
C VAL A 280 -6.30 -10.65 -11.06
N THR A 281 -6.50 -11.28 -12.21
CA THR A 281 -5.83 -10.94 -13.46
C THR A 281 -6.84 -10.68 -14.57
N ASP A 282 -6.39 -10.15 -15.70
CA ASP A 282 -7.21 -10.02 -16.91
C ASP A 282 -7.69 -11.37 -17.50
N ARG A 283 -7.14 -12.50 -17.01
CA ARG A 283 -7.48 -13.86 -17.48
C ARG A 283 -8.34 -14.66 -16.50
N GLY A 284 -8.58 -14.14 -15.31
CA GLY A 284 -9.44 -14.78 -14.33
C GLY A 284 -9.09 -14.43 -12.90
N ILE A 285 -9.86 -15.03 -12.01
CA ILE A 285 -9.86 -14.82 -10.57
C ILE A 285 -9.46 -16.12 -9.90
N ALA A 286 -8.35 -16.13 -9.18
CA ALA A 286 -7.98 -17.24 -8.31
C ALA A 286 -8.33 -16.89 -6.86
N VAL A 287 -9.06 -17.77 -6.19
CA VAL A 287 -9.49 -17.59 -4.79
C VAL A 287 -8.83 -18.69 -3.96
N ALA A 288 -8.24 -18.32 -2.82
CA ALA A 288 -7.63 -19.27 -1.90
C ALA A 288 -8.65 -20.31 -1.42
N ASP A 289 -8.20 -21.56 -1.20
CA ASP A 289 -9.10 -22.69 -0.94
C ASP A 289 -9.93 -22.56 0.35
N ARG A 290 -9.45 -21.77 1.30
CA ARG A 290 -10.17 -21.44 2.53
C ARG A 290 -11.47 -20.64 2.33
N HIS A 291 -11.66 -20.00 1.16
CA HIS A 291 -12.81 -19.14 0.84
C HIS A 291 -13.83 -19.84 -0.08
N VAL A 292 -14.33 -21.00 0.33
CA VAL A 292 -15.27 -21.82 -0.48
C VAL A 292 -16.55 -21.05 -0.83
N GLU A 293 -17.10 -20.31 0.13
CA GLU A 293 -18.35 -19.54 -0.08
C GLU A 293 -18.16 -18.42 -1.10
N LEU A 294 -17.02 -17.73 -1.05
CA LEU A 294 -16.68 -16.69 -2.02
C LEU A 294 -16.52 -17.29 -3.42
N LYS A 295 -15.82 -18.43 -3.57
CA LYS A 295 -15.71 -19.15 -4.85
C LYS A 295 -17.09 -19.46 -5.43
N GLN A 296 -18.01 -19.96 -4.63
CA GLN A 296 -19.37 -20.26 -5.05
C GLN A 296 -20.17 -19.01 -5.42
N ALA A 297 -20.03 -17.93 -4.65
CA ALA A 297 -20.69 -16.65 -4.94
C ALA A 297 -20.24 -16.07 -6.27
N LEU A 298 -18.95 -16.09 -6.56
CA LEU A 298 -18.38 -15.63 -7.83
C LEU A 298 -18.81 -16.52 -9.01
N ALA A 299 -18.85 -17.84 -8.82
CA ALA A 299 -19.31 -18.77 -9.85
C ALA A 299 -20.79 -18.56 -10.20
N ARG A 300 -21.66 -18.30 -9.21
CA ARG A 300 -23.08 -17.93 -9.44
C ARG A 300 -23.23 -16.65 -10.25
N ARG A 301 -22.28 -15.71 -10.14
CA ARG A 301 -22.20 -14.48 -10.94
C ARG A 301 -21.59 -14.71 -12.33
N LYS A 302 -21.23 -15.95 -12.67
CA LYS A 302 -20.59 -16.33 -13.95
C LYS A 302 -19.26 -15.64 -14.20
N LEU A 303 -18.54 -15.31 -13.13
CA LEU A 303 -17.20 -14.72 -13.23
C LEU A 303 -16.16 -15.82 -13.54
N PRO A 304 -15.04 -15.49 -14.18
CA PRO A 304 -14.03 -16.46 -14.62
C PRO A 304 -13.17 -16.94 -13.44
N VAL A 305 -13.77 -17.64 -12.47
CA VAL A 305 -13.05 -18.24 -11.35
C VAL A 305 -12.26 -19.44 -11.85
N LYS A 306 -10.96 -19.47 -11.57
CA LYS A 306 -10.03 -20.50 -11.96
C LYS A 306 -9.14 -20.91 -10.80
N ASP A 307 -8.65 -22.14 -10.86
CA ASP A 307 -7.53 -22.56 -10.01
C ASP A 307 -6.26 -21.78 -10.40
N ILE A 308 -5.43 -21.39 -9.44
CA ILE A 308 -4.24 -20.57 -9.70
C ILE A 308 -3.23 -21.31 -10.59
N ARG A 309 -3.11 -22.64 -10.45
CA ARG A 309 -2.24 -23.47 -11.30
C ARG A 309 -2.77 -23.56 -12.73
N GLN A 310 -4.11 -23.50 -12.89
CA GLN A 310 -4.70 -23.39 -14.22
C GLN A 310 -4.35 -22.06 -14.87
N LEU A 311 -4.50 -20.93 -14.14
CA LEU A 311 -4.09 -19.60 -14.64
C LEU A 311 -2.61 -19.57 -15.00
N HIS A 312 -1.74 -20.13 -14.16
CA HIS A 312 -0.31 -20.25 -14.44
C HIS A 312 -0.07 -20.98 -15.77
N ARG A 313 -0.65 -22.19 -15.98
CA ARG A 313 -0.50 -22.93 -17.22
C ARG A 313 -0.99 -22.18 -18.45
N GLU A 314 -2.16 -21.53 -18.36
CA GLU A 314 -2.72 -20.72 -19.44
C GLU A 314 -1.79 -19.55 -19.81
N ILE A 315 -1.25 -18.84 -18.83
CA ILE A 315 -0.36 -17.69 -19.07
C ILE A 315 0.98 -18.18 -19.64
N CYS A 316 1.57 -19.23 -19.09
CA CYS A 316 2.82 -19.81 -19.58
C CYS A 316 2.69 -20.39 -20.99
N SER A 317 1.51 -20.84 -21.41
CA SER A 317 1.28 -21.27 -22.79
C SER A 317 1.44 -20.14 -23.82
N LEU A 318 1.28 -18.88 -23.37
CA LEU A 318 1.42 -17.68 -24.20
C LEU A 318 2.81 -17.05 -24.14
N THR A 319 3.45 -17.11 -22.96
CA THR A 319 4.75 -16.43 -22.71
C THR A 319 5.94 -17.36 -22.78
N GLY A 320 5.70 -18.67 -22.67
CA GLY A 320 6.71 -19.64 -22.26
C GLY A 320 6.98 -19.56 -20.74
N VAL A 321 7.74 -20.53 -20.25
CA VAL A 321 8.22 -20.55 -18.86
C VAL A 321 9.53 -19.76 -18.79
N PRO A 322 9.64 -18.73 -17.96
CA PRO A 322 10.87 -17.96 -17.82
C PRO A 322 12.01 -18.81 -17.27
N ARG A 323 13.22 -18.52 -17.70
CA ARG A 323 14.39 -19.15 -17.11
C ARG A 323 14.55 -18.67 -15.66
N PRO A 324 14.86 -19.58 -14.71
CA PRO A 324 15.18 -19.18 -13.34
C PRO A 324 16.39 -18.24 -13.32
N VAL A 325 16.34 -17.27 -12.41
CA VAL A 325 17.48 -16.39 -12.14
C VAL A 325 18.58 -17.20 -11.44
N ALA A 326 19.81 -17.10 -11.92
CA ALA A 326 20.94 -17.70 -11.24
C ALA A 326 21.46 -16.77 -10.15
N PHE A 327 21.47 -17.22 -8.90
CA PHE A 327 21.97 -16.49 -7.74
C PHE A 327 23.30 -17.06 -7.25
N THR A 328 24.08 -16.23 -6.57
CA THR A 328 25.21 -16.67 -5.73
C THR A 328 24.68 -17.03 -4.33
N ASP A 329 25.57 -17.50 -3.45
CA ASP A 329 25.25 -17.75 -2.05
C ASP A 329 25.26 -16.47 -1.20
N ASP A 330 25.71 -15.33 -1.77
CA ASP A 330 25.77 -14.05 -1.08
C ASP A 330 24.37 -13.50 -0.80
N ILE A 331 24.03 -13.35 0.47
CA ILE A 331 22.81 -12.68 0.92
C ILE A 331 23.08 -11.17 0.98
N VAL A 332 22.28 -10.39 0.24
CA VAL A 332 22.40 -8.92 0.18
C VAL A 332 21.33 -8.20 1.00
N ALA A 333 20.19 -8.87 1.27
CA ALA A 333 19.15 -8.36 2.16
C ALA A 333 18.33 -9.51 2.77
N LEU A 334 17.76 -9.27 3.94
CA LEU A 334 16.80 -10.15 4.59
C LEU A 334 15.39 -9.57 4.41
N ILE A 335 14.41 -10.43 4.19
CA ILE A 335 12.99 -10.05 4.20
C ILE A 335 12.43 -10.41 5.56
N GLU A 336 12.30 -9.40 6.40
CA GLU A 336 11.72 -9.51 7.72
C GLU A 336 10.20 -9.35 7.64
N TYR A 337 9.46 -10.26 8.26
CA TYR A 337 8.02 -10.18 8.35
C TYR A 337 7.59 -9.33 9.56
N ARG A 338 6.33 -8.97 9.63
CA ARG A 338 5.73 -8.09 10.64
C ARG A 338 5.92 -8.54 12.10
N ASP A 339 6.16 -9.80 12.34
CA ASP A 339 6.42 -10.38 13.67
C ASP A 339 7.91 -10.51 14.02
N GLY A 340 8.79 -10.02 13.14
CA GLY A 340 10.23 -10.09 13.27
C GLY A 340 10.87 -11.38 12.75
N SER A 341 10.09 -12.32 12.24
CA SER A 341 10.62 -13.53 11.58
C SER A 341 11.20 -13.21 10.21
N ILE A 342 12.24 -13.91 9.79
CA ILE A 342 12.79 -13.82 8.45
C ILE A 342 12.05 -14.82 7.57
N ILE A 343 11.34 -14.31 6.56
CA ILE A 343 10.54 -15.14 5.65
C ILE A 343 11.26 -15.45 4.34
N ASP A 344 12.22 -14.62 3.93
CA ASP A 344 13.02 -14.85 2.74
C ASP A 344 14.30 -14.01 2.74
N VAL A 345 15.13 -14.17 1.70
CA VAL A 345 16.38 -13.42 1.51
C VAL A 345 16.51 -12.96 0.06
N VAL A 346 17.10 -11.79 -0.14
CA VAL A 346 17.56 -11.35 -1.46
C VAL A 346 19.00 -11.77 -1.65
N ARG A 347 19.29 -12.49 -2.74
CA ARG A 347 20.63 -12.96 -3.08
C ARG A 347 21.22 -12.17 -4.23
N ARG A 348 22.54 -12.12 -4.29
CA ARG A 348 23.25 -11.52 -5.43
C ARG A 348 23.00 -12.35 -6.69
N VAL A 349 22.61 -11.69 -7.78
CA VAL A 349 22.48 -12.31 -9.10
C VAL A 349 23.87 -12.69 -9.63
N LYS A 350 24.02 -13.87 -10.23
CA LYS A 350 25.24 -14.23 -10.99
C LYS A 350 25.31 -13.41 -12.26
N GLU A 351 26.46 -12.80 -12.51
CA GLU A 351 26.77 -12.12 -13.76
C GLU A 351 26.95 -13.10 -14.92
#